data_7fb51ab9a48f41a08ae43a36690561cb
#
_entry.id   7fb51ab9a48f41a08ae43a36690561cb
#
_cell.length_a   1.000
_cell.length_b   1.000
_cell.length_c   1.000
_cell.angle_alpha   90.00
_cell.angle_beta   90.00
_cell.angle_gamma   90.00
#
_symmetry.space_group_name_H-M   'P 1'
#
loop_
_entity.id
_entity.type
_entity.pdbx_description
1 polymer ?
#
loop_
_entity_poly.entity_id
_entity_poly.type
_entity_poly.pdbx_seq_one_letter_code
_entity_poly.pdbx_strand_id
1 'polypeptide(L)'
;MRERTFVFNGFSKGFAMTGWRIGYVCAPKEMMKQTMKVHQFAIMCAPTAGQYAANALLEDAFATDFAEVRKMVEEYDRKRKYLYKALLDMGLECFEPRGAFYMFPSVKSTGISGDEFSERLLMEKKVCIPAGIAFGQSGYDHIRISYAYAMDQIEKGAERMAEMVKELKANKK
;
A
#
# COMPACT_ATOMS: atom_id res chain seq x y z
N MET A 1 -7.24 -26.34 13.79
CA MET A 1 -6.19 -25.37 13.38
C MET A 1 -5.90 -24.33 14.46
N ARG A 2 -6.90 -23.91 15.26
CA ARG A 2 -6.74 -22.86 16.30
C ARG A 2 -5.56 -23.12 17.26
N GLU A 3 -5.36 -24.37 17.70
CA GLU A 3 -4.33 -24.78 18.67
C GLU A 3 -2.88 -24.63 18.16
N ARG A 4 -2.68 -24.35 16.88
CA ARG A 4 -1.36 -24.20 16.24
C ARG A 4 -1.28 -23.01 15.28
N THR A 5 -2.11 -22.00 15.54
CA THR A 5 -2.16 -20.80 14.68
C THR A 5 -1.83 -19.56 15.49
N PHE A 6 -0.88 -18.76 14.99
CA PHE A 6 -0.65 -17.38 15.40
C PHE A 6 -1.26 -16.44 14.38
N VAL A 7 -2.07 -15.51 14.84
CA VAL A 7 -2.62 -14.42 14.02
C VAL A 7 -1.92 -13.13 14.42
N PHE A 8 -1.17 -12.54 13.49
CA PHE A 8 -0.56 -11.23 13.65
C PHE A 8 -1.33 -10.23 12.81
N ASN A 9 -1.72 -9.11 13.38
CA ASN A 9 -2.40 -8.05 12.65
C ASN A 9 -2.09 -6.69 13.32
N GLY A 10 -2.54 -5.60 12.70
CA GLY A 10 -2.28 -4.26 13.20
C GLY A 10 -3.28 -3.22 12.73
N PHE A 11 -3.32 -2.12 13.47
CA PHE A 11 -4.22 -1.00 13.21
C PHE A 11 -3.70 -0.04 12.14
N SER A 12 -2.42 -0.18 11.76
CA SER A 12 -1.73 0.77 10.88
C SER A 12 -2.45 1.05 9.57
N LYS A 13 -3.04 0.03 8.93
CA LYS A 13 -3.65 0.15 7.60
C LYS A 13 -5.17 0.16 7.66
N GLY A 14 -5.76 -0.84 8.31
CA GLY A 14 -7.22 -0.97 8.41
C GLY A 14 -7.91 0.19 9.14
N PHE A 15 -7.20 0.86 10.03
CA PHE A 15 -7.72 1.99 10.82
C PHE A 15 -6.91 3.29 10.62
N ALA A 16 -6.08 3.37 9.58
CA ALA A 16 -5.23 4.53 9.27
C ALA A 16 -4.31 4.99 10.43
N MET A 17 -3.88 4.07 11.30
CA MET A 17 -3.11 4.35 12.52
C MET A 17 -1.60 4.08 12.36
N THR A 18 -0.99 4.45 11.24
CA THR A 18 0.43 4.11 10.96
C THR A 18 1.40 4.66 11.99
N GLY A 19 1.23 5.91 12.43
CA GLY A 19 2.07 6.60 13.42
C GLY A 19 1.89 6.11 14.85
N TRP A 20 0.78 5.47 15.17
CA TRP A 20 0.44 5.01 16.52
C TRP A 20 1.21 3.76 16.97
N ARG A 21 1.79 3.03 16.03
CA ARG A 21 2.64 1.84 16.29
C ARG A 21 1.93 0.75 17.10
N ILE A 22 0.69 0.42 16.76
CA ILE A 22 -0.13 -0.58 17.45
C ILE A 22 -0.42 -1.76 16.52
N GLY A 23 -0.16 -2.94 17.05
CA GLY A 23 -0.52 -4.22 16.48
C GLY A 23 -0.94 -5.21 17.57
N TYR A 24 -1.39 -6.37 17.19
CA TYR A 24 -1.80 -7.43 18.12
C TYR A 24 -1.45 -8.81 17.60
N VAL A 25 -1.34 -9.74 18.55
CA VAL A 25 -1.12 -11.17 18.30
C VAL A 25 -2.19 -11.97 19.04
N CYS A 26 -2.80 -12.91 18.34
CA CYS A 26 -3.69 -13.91 18.94
C CYS A 26 -3.11 -15.29 18.69
N ALA A 27 -2.95 -16.07 19.76
CA ALA A 27 -2.44 -17.43 19.69
C ALA A 27 -2.95 -18.28 20.89
N PRO A 28 -2.71 -19.59 20.93
CA PRO A 28 -3.02 -20.41 22.08
C PRO A 28 -2.35 -19.88 23.35
N LYS A 29 -3.04 -19.99 24.49
CA LYS A 29 -2.63 -19.40 25.79
C LYS A 29 -1.21 -19.76 26.19
N GLU A 30 -0.80 -21.01 26.04
CA GLU A 30 0.55 -21.45 26.43
C GLU A 30 1.64 -20.83 25.55
N MET A 31 1.38 -20.64 24.28
CA MET A 31 2.28 -19.95 23.34
C MET A 31 2.36 -18.46 23.68
N MET A 32 1.23 -17.83 23.98
CA MET A 32 1.19 -16.40 24.38
C MET A 32 1.95 -16.14 25.66
N LYS A 33 1.96 -17.06 26.64
CA LYS A 33 2.80 -16.91 27.84
C LYS A 33 4.28 -16.80 27.53
N GLN A 34 4.80 -17.56 26.56
CA GLN A 34 6.21 -17.48 26.16
C GLN A 34 6.47 -16.24 25.29
N THR A 35 5.58 -15.93 24.35
CA THR A 35 5.66 -14.71 23.54
C THR A 35 5.71 -13.45 24.41
N MET A 36 4.88 -13.39 25.46
CA MET A 36 4.87 -12.26 26.40
C MET A 36 6.18 -12.07 27.12
N LYS A 37 6.87 -13.14 27.52
CA LYS A 37 8.20 -13.02 28.15
C LYS A 37 9.21 -12.35 27.21
N VAL A 38 9.25 -12.76 25.94
CA VAL A 38 10.14 -12.15 24.94
C VAL A 38 9.76 -10.69 24.70
N HIS A 39 8.46 -10.41 24.54
CA HIS A 39 7.94 -9.08 24.30
C HIS A 39 8.31 -8.10 25.43
N GLN A 40 8.18 -8.51 26.69
CA GLN A 40 8.52 -7.67 27.84
C GLN A 40 10.00 -7.27 27.86
N PHE A 41 10.90 -8.18 27.47
CA PHE A 41 12.34 -7.87 27.40
C PHE A 41 12.70 -7.06 26.13
N ALA A 42 11.95 -7.21 25.04
CA ALA A 42 12.24 -6.50 23.79
C ALA A 42 11.80 -5.02 23.84
N ILE A 43 10.58 -4.74 24.27
CA ILE A 43 9.98 -3.38 24.22
C ILE A 43 9.10 -3.05 25.43
N MET A 44 9.00 -3.93 26.40
CA MET A 44 8.16 -3.81 27.61
C MET A 44 6.67 -3.82 27.31
N CYS A 45 6.12 -2.80 26.63
CA CYS A 45 4.71 -2.73 26.20
C CYS A 45 4.55 -1.79 24.99
N ALA A 46 3.42 -1.92 24.30
CA ALA A 46 3.01 -0.94 23.30
C ALA A 46 2.66 0.40 23.96
N PRO A 47 2.74 1.54 23.23
CA PRO A 47 2.39 2.86 23.78
C PRO A 47 0.97 2.89 24.35
N THR A 48 0.83 3.25 25.61
CA THR A 48 -0.48 3.23 26.32
C THR A 48 -1.55 4.08 25.63
N ALA A 49 -1.20 5.30 25.20
CA ALA A 49 -2.11 6.17 24.47
C ALA A 49 -2.63 5.50 23.18
N GLY A 50 -1.75 4.79 22.46
CA GLY A 50 -2.14 4.05 21.27
C GLY A 50 -3.09 2.88 21.55
N GLN A 51 -2.92 2.20 22.70
CA GLN A 51 -3.85 1.14 23.11
C GLN A 51 -5.25 1.67 23.41
N TYR A 52 -5.35 2.79 24.13
CA TYR A 52 -6.65 3.44 24.39
C TYR A 52 -7.31 3.93 23.10
N ALA A 53 -6.54 4.54 22.19
CA ALA A 53 -7.06 4.98 20.91
C ALA A 53 -7.57 3.78 20.07
N ALA A 54 -6.81 2.68 20.01
CA ALA A 54 -7.22 1.47 19.31
C ALA A 54 -8.48 0.84 19.92
N ASN A 55 -8.61 0.85 21.24
CA ASN A 55 -9.79 0.36 21.92
C ASN A 55 -11.04 1.20 21.57
N ALA A 56 -10.95 2.54 21.66
CA ALA A 56 -12.03 3.43 21.31
C ALA A 56 -12.48 3.26 19.84
N LEU A 57 -11.52 3.11 18.90
CA LEU A 57 -11.82 2.83 17.51
C LEU A 57 -12.52 1.48 17.31
N LEU A 58 -12.13 0.45 18.05
CA LEU A 58 -12.82 -0.85 17.98
C LEU A 58 -14.24 -0.79 18.53
N GLU A 59 -14.44 -0.10 19.65
CA GLU A 59 -15.77 0.10 20.24
C GLU A 59 -16.71 0.80 19.26
N ASP A 60 -16.26 1.90 18.64
CA ASP A 60 -16.99 2.60 17.60
C ASP A 60 -17.23 1.72 16.35
N ALA A 61 -16.20 1.03 15.89
CA ALA A 61 -16.31 0.15 14.72
C ALA A 61 -17.35 -0.96 14.92
N PHE A 62 -17.39 -1.58 16.09
CA PHE A 62 -18.41 -2.59 16.41
C PHE A 62 -19.80 -1.98 16.58
N ALA A 63 -19.92 -0.80 17.17
CA ALA A 63 -21.19 -0.11 17.34
C ALA A 63 -21.80 0.34 16.00
N THR A 64 -20.97 0.72 15.03
CA THR A 64 -21.38 1.24 13.72
C THR A 64 -21.28 0.21 12.59
N ASP A 65 -21.01 -1.04 12.91
CA ASP A 65 -20.73 -2.09 11.94
C ASP A 65 -19.66 -1.66 10.92
N PHE A 66 -18.54 -1.11 11.42
CA PHE A 66 -17.37 -0.67 10.64
C PHE A 66 -17.66 0.41 9.58
N ALA A 67 -18.61 1.30 9.83
CA ALA A 67 -19.06 2.30 8.85
C ALA A 67 -17.89 3.15 8.28
N GLU A 68 -17.01 3.69 9.14
CA GLU A 68 -15.88 4.51 8.68
C GLU A 68 -14.84 3.70 7.90
N VAL A 69 -14.61 2.45 8.27
CA VAL A 69 -13.72 1.55 7.51
C VAL A 69 -14.31 1.25 6.14
N ARG A 70 -15.63 0.99 6.05
CA ARG A 70 -16.29 0.78 4.74
C ARG A 70 -16.19 2.00 3.85
N LYS A 71 -16.44 3.18 4.38
CA LYS A 71 -16.30 4.45 3.65
C LYS A 71 -14.88 4.65 3.11
N MET A 72 -13.87 4.34 3.90
CA MET A 72 -12.48 4.38 3.47
C MET A 72 -12.20 3.37 2.35
N VAL A 73 -12.73 2.15 2.44
CA VAL A 73 -12.60 1.10 1.40
C VAL A 73 -13.25 1.55 0.08
N GLU A 74 -14.43 2.14 0.13
CA GLU A 74 -15.13 2.68 -1.05
C GLU A 74 -14.30 3.77 -1.74
N GLU A 75 -13.71 4.68 -0.96
CA GLU A 75 -12.83 5.73 -1.49
C GLU A 75 -11.56 5.15 -2.12
N TYR A 76 -10.95 4.14 -1.50
CA TYR A 76 -9.81 3.44 -2.10
C TYR A 76 -10.20 2.68 -3.37
N ASP A 77 -11.38 2.08 -3.43
CA ASP A 77 -11.84 1.37 -4.63
C ASP A 77 -12.08 2.33 -5.80
N ARG A 78 -12.62 3.52 -5.53
CA ARG A 78 -12.76 4.60 -6.52
C ARG A 78 -11.40 5.01 -7.11
N LYS A 79 -10.39 5.24 -6.25
CA LYS A 79 -9.02 5.59 -6.66
C LYS A 79 -8.35 4.45 -7.42
N ARG A 80 -8.54 3.23 -6.97
CA ARG A 80 -8.05 2.02 -7.63
C ARG A 80 -8.58 1.92 -9.07
N LYS A 81 -9.89 2.02 -9.24
CA LYS A 81 -10.53 1.93 -10.56
C LYS A 81 -10.03 3.01 -11.52
N TYR A 82 -9.92 4.23 -11.05
CA TYR A 82 -9.39 5.34 -11.84
C TYR A 82 -7.96 5.07 -12.30
N LEU A 83 -7.05 4.80 -11.36
CA LEU A 83 -5.64 4.63 -11.67
C LEU A 83 -5.38 3.39 -12.53
N TYR A 84 -6.09 2.28 -12.27
CA TYR A 84 -6.00 1.07 -13.09
C TYR A 84 -6.38 1.35 -14.55
N LYS A 85 -7.51 2.03 -14.77
CA LYS A 85 -7.93 2.44 -16.11
C LYS A 85 -6.89 3.36 -16.76
N ALA A 86 -6.39 4.36 -16.05
CA ALA A 86 -5.39 5.28 -16.58
C ALA A 86 -4.11 4.56 -17.04
N LEU A 87 -3.63 3.58 -16.26
CA LEU A 87 -2.46 2.78 -16.64
C LEU A 87 -2.70 1.94 -17.91
N LEU A 88 -3.86 1.33 -18.05
CA LEU A 88 -4.22 0.59 -19.26
C LEU A 88 -4.35 1.52 -20.47
N ASP A 89 -4.94 2.70 -20.31
CA ASP A 89 -5.08 3.71 -21.37
C ASP A 89 -3.69 4.23 -21.84
N MET A 90 -2.69 4.28 -20.96
CA MET A 90 -1.29 4.56 -21.32
C MET A 90 -0.62 3.38 -22.07
N GLY A 91 -1.24 2.20 -22.10
CA GLY A 91 -0.69 0.95 -22.64
C GLY A 91 0.43 0.37 -21.76
N LEU A 92 0.29 0.49 -20.45
CA LEU A 92 1.10 -0.21 -19.45
C LEU A 92 0.32 -1.43 -18.97
N GLU A 93 0.96 -2.60 -18.99
CA GLU A 93 0.37 -3.80 -18.44
C GLU A 93 0.32 -3.72 -16.91
N CYS A 94 -0.84 -3.97 -16.34
CA CYS A 94 -1.02 -3.99 -14.89
C CYS A 94 -1.98 -5.10 -14.50
N PHE A 95 -1.61 -5.88 -13.50
CA PHE A 95 -2.54 -6.78 -12.83
C PHE A 95 -3.55 -5.96 -12.03
N GLU A 96 -4.83 -6.28 -12.15
CA GLU A 96 -5.87 -5.59 -11.36
C GLU A 96 -5.72 -5.92 -9.87
N PRO A 97 -5.37 -4.96 -9.00
CA PRO A 97 -5.22 -5.23 -7.58
C PRO A 97 -6.59 -5.42 -6.93
N ARG A 98 -6.75 -6.49 -6.14
CA ARG A 98 -7.96 -6.78 -5.37
C ARG A 98 -7.81 -6.55 -3.88
N GLY A 99 -6.69 -5.97 -3.47
CA GLY A 99 -6.39 -5.66 -2.07
C GLY A 99 -5.24 -4.67 -1.95
N ALA A 100 -4.94 -4.24 -0.72
CA ALA A 100 -3.98 -3.19 -0.42
C ALA A 100 -4.32 -1.84 -1.10
N PHE A 101 -3.35 -0.99 -1.29
CA PHE A 101 -3.48 0.32 -1.96
C PHE A 101 -2.28 0.59 -2.89
N TYR A 102 -1.78 -0.47 -3.54
CA TYR A 102 -0.67 -0.40 -4.48
C TYR A 102 -1.06 -0.97 -5.84
N MET A 103 -0.47 -0.40 -6.90
CA MET A 103 -0.40 -0.98 -8.24
C MET A 103 1.04 -1.26 -8.60
N PHE A 104 1.25 -2.28 -9.42
CA PHE A 104 2.57 -2.75 -9.82
C PHE A 104 2.63 -2.97 -11.34
N PRO A 105 2.46 -1.88 -12.14
CA PRO A 105 2.45 -1.98 -13.60
C PRO A 105 3.84 -2.27 -14.15
N SER A 106 3.87 -3.00 -15.28
CA SER A 106 5.06 -3.18 -16.10
C SER A 106 5.28 -1.97 -17.00
N VAL A 107 6.50 -1.46 -17.03
CA VAL A 107 6.95 -0.39 -17.94
C VAL A 107 7.69 -0.94 -19.16
N LYS A 108 7.78 -2.26 -19.32
CA LYS A 108 8.48 -2.93 -20.41
C LYS A 108 8.10 -2.40 -21.80
N SER A 109 6.85 -2.02 -21.99
CA SER A 109 6.36 -1.44 -23.25
C SER A 109 7.05 -0.12 -23.63
N THR A 110 7.65 0.60 -22.67
CA THR A 110 8.36 1.86 -22.88
C THR A 110 9.79 1.67 -23.40
N GLY A 111 10.36 0.48 -23.21
CA GLY A 111 11.72 0.13 -23.67
C GLY A 111 12.84 0.46 -22.69
N ILE A 112 12.53 0.97 -21.51
CA ILE A 112 13.48 1.25 -20.43
C ILE A 112 13.13 0.43 -19.18
N SER A 113 14.09 0.27 -18.28
CA SER A 113 13.89 -0.43 -17.00
C SER A 113 13.00 0.35 -16.03
N GLY A 114 12.50 -0.32 -14.98
CA GLY A 114 11.76 0.32 -13.90
C GLY A 114 12.57 1.38 -13.15
N ASP A 115 13.89 1.18 -12.99
CA ASP A 115 14.80 2.15 -12.36
C ASP A 115 14.91 3.42 -13.20
N GLU A 116 15.24 3.28 -14.47
CA GLU A 116 15.36 4.42 -15.39
C GLU A 116 14.03 5.16 -15.53
N PHE A 117 12.92 4.42 -15.59
CA PHE A 117 11.58 5.02 -15.65
C PHE A 117 11.29 5.84 -14.39
N SER A 118 11.59 5.32 -13.20
CA SER A 118 11.35 6.02 -11.92
C SER A 118 12.22 7.26 -11.79
N GLU A 119 13.49 7.17 -12.16
CA GLU A 119 14.43 8.30 -12.15
C GLU A 119 13.98 9.42 -13.10
N ARG A 120 13.69 9.07 -14.34
CA ARG A 120 13.23 10.06 -15.35
C ARG A 120 11.90 10.69 -14.96
N LEU A 121 10.95 9.89 -14.45
CA LEU A 121 9.66 10.40 -13.98
C LEU A 121 9.84 11.43 -12.85
N LEU A 122 10.79 11.17 -11.93
CA LEU A 122 11.13 12.12 -10.87
C LEU A 122 11.79 13.38 -11.43
N MET A 123 12.81 13.21 -12.26
CA MET A 123 13.63 14.34 -12.72
C MET A 123 12.91 15.24 -13.73
N GLU A 124 12.18 14.63 -14.67
CA GLU A 124 11.53 15.35 -15.78
C GLU A 124 10.08 15.77 -15.44
N LYS A 125 9.33 14.92 -14.77
CA LYS A 125 7.88 15.14 -14.51
C LYS A 125 7.53 15.42 -13.04
N LYS A 126 8.53 15.38 -12.13
CA LYS A 126 8.35 15.66 -10.69
C LYS A 126 7.34 14.72 -10.01
N VAL A 127 7.33 13.45 -10.40
CA VAL A 127 6.54 12.40 -9.79
C VAL A 127 7.48 11.35 -9.21
N CYS A 128 7.44 11.17 -7.88
CA CYS A 128 8.30 10.24 -7.17
C CYS A 128 7.58 8.91 -6.94
N ILE A 129 8.06 7.84 -7.56
CA ILE A 129 7.59 6.47 -7.35
C ILE A 129 8.78 5.52 -7.26
N PRO A 130 8.74 4.49 -6.40
CA PRO A 130 9.82 3.51 -6.33
C PRO A 130 9.80 2.55 -7.52
N ALA A 131 10.99 2.22 -8.01
CA ALA A 131 11.19 1.16 -8.99
C ALA A 131 10.85 -0.21 -8.40
N GLY A 132 10.36 -1.10 -9.24
CA GLY A 132 9.91 -2.43 -8.82
C GLY A 132 11.04 -3.34 -8.35
N ILE A 133 12.27 -3.13 -8.85
CA ILE A 133 13.46 -3.89 -8.42
C ILE A 133 13.73 -3.82 -6.92
N ALA A 134 13.31 -2.73 -6.25
CA ALA A 134 13.38 -2.58 -4.79
C ALA A 134 12.56 -3.64 -4.03
N PHE A 135 11.67 -4.36 -4.71
CA PHE A 135 10.83 -5.42 -4.15
C PHE A 135 11.22 -6.83 -4.63
N GLY A 136 12.34 -6.96 -5.35
CA GLY A 136 12.89 -8.22 -5.83
C GLY A 136 13.16 -8.21 -7.33
N GLN A 137 13.96 -9.17 -7.80
CA GLN A 137 14.45 -9.24 -9.20
C GLN A 137 13.32 -9.32 -10.25
N SER A 138 12.20 -9.96 -9.91
CA SER A 138 11.01 -10.00 -10.77
C SER A 138 10.38 -8.64 -11.03
N GLY A 139 10.73 -7.62 -10.23
CA GLY A 139 10.28 -6.25 -10.39
C GLY A 139 11.12 -5.39 -11.32
N TYR A 140 12.13 -5.94 -12.03
CA TYR A 140 13.06 -5.16 -12.85
C TYR A 140 12.36 -4.23 -13.86
N ASP A 141 11.35 -4.72 -14.57
CA ASP A 141 10.56 -3.96 -15.54
C ASP A 141 9.29 -3.33 -14.94
N HIS A 142 9.21 -3.17 -13.63
CA HIS A 142 8.02 -2.68 -12.94
C HIS A 142 8.29 -1.43 -12.12
N ILE A 143 7.21 -0.74 -11.79
CA ILE A 143 7.17 0.37 -10.83
C ILE A 143 6.06 0.11 -9.81
N ARG A 144 6.17 0.67 -8.60
CA ARG A 144 5.10 0.58 -7.60
C ARG A 144 4.43 1.93 -7.38
N ILE A 145 3.14 2.00 -7.60
CA ILE A 145 2.34 3.21 -7.39
C ILE A 145 1.43 3.00 -6.18
N SER A 146 1.45 3.94 -5.23
CA SER A 146 0.47 3.98 -4.14
C SER A 146 -0.70 4.87 -4.54
N TYR A 147 -1.95 4.41 -4.31
CA TYR A 147 -3.14 5.23 -4.45
C TYR A 147 -3.72 5.69 -3.09
N ALA A 148 -2.90 5.68 -2.04
CA ALA A 148 -3.23 6.22 -0.72
C ALA A 148 -2.97 7.73 -0.64
N TYR A 149 -3.32 8.47 -1.68
CA TYR A 149 -3.20 9.93 -1.81
C TYR A 149 -4.56 10.56 -2.10
N ALA A 150 -4.65 11.89 -2.06
CA ALA A 150 -5.83 12.62 -2.52
C ALA A 150 -6.05 12.41 -4.03
N MET A 151 -7.31 12.42 -4.47
CA MET A 151 -7.67 12.07 -5.85
C MET A 151 -7.01 13.00 -6.87
N ASP A 152 -7.00 14.31 -6.60
CA ASP A 152 -6.35 15.33 -7.44
C ASP A 152 -4.85 15.08 -7.64
N GLN A 153 -4.16 14.57 -6.61
CA GLN A 153 -2.74 14.19 -6.71
C GLN A 153 -2.52 12.94 -7.55
N ILE A 154 -3.44 11.97 -7.45
CA ILE A 154 -3.40 10.76 -8.28
C ILE A 154 -3.64 11.12 -9.75
N GLU A 155 -4.64 11.95 -10.04
CA GLU A 155 -4.96 12.45 -11.38
C GLU A 155 -3.75 13.18 -11.99
N LYS A 156 -3.20 14.16 -11.29
CA LYS A 156 -2.03 14.91 -11.72
C LYS A 156 -0.78 14.03 -11.94
N GLY A 157 -0.58 13.04 -11.07
CA GLY A 157 0.52 12.08 -11.22
C GLY A 157 0.33 11.19 -12.46
N ALA A 158 -0.88 10.71 -12.69
CA ALA A 158 -1.24 9.90 -13.86
C ALA A 158 -1.08 10.67 -15.18
N GLU A 159 -1.52 11.93 -15.24
CA GLU A 159 -1.36 12.79 -16.42
C GLU A 159 0.13 12.96 -16.79
N ARG A 160 0.95 13.31 -15.83
CA ARG A 160 2.41 13.48 -16.02
C ARG A 160 3.10 12.19 -16.45
N MET A 161 2.67 11.07 -15.90
CA MET A 161 3.17 9.76 -16.30
C MET A 161 2.75 9.43 -17.73
N ALA A 162 1.50 9.73 -18.12
CA ALA A 162 1.01 9.51 -19.48
C ALA A 162 1.81 10.31 -20.52
N GLU A 163 2.16 11.57 -20.22
CA GLU A 163 3.04 12.37 -21.07
C GLU A 163 4.39 11.70 -21.29
N MET A 164 5.06 11.24 -20.21
CA MET A 164 6.36 10.59 -20.33
C MET A 164 6.27 9.27 -21.09
N VAL A 165 5.25 8.45 -20.84
CA VAL A 165 5.04 7.20 -21.59
C VAL A 165 4.85 7.46 -23.08
N LYS A 166 4.12 8.51 -23.44
CA LYS A 166 3.94 8.94 -24.84
C LYS A 166 5.25 9.35 -25.49
N GLU A 167 6.07 10.17 -24.80
CA GLU A 167 7.39 10.60 -25.25
C GLU A 167 8.32 9.41 -25.47
N LEU A 168 8.38 8.48 -24.50
CA LEU A 168 9.20 7.27 -24.60
C LEU A 168 8.81 6.36 -25.79
N LYS A 169 7.52 6.17 -26.01
CA LYS A 169 7.01 5.36 -27.12
C LYS A 169 7.24 6.03 -28.49
N ALA A 170 7.23 7.35 -28.56
CA ALA A 170 7.54 8.09 -29.79
C ALA A 170 9.01 7.98 -30.19
N ASN A 171 9.93 7.95 -29.22
CA ASN A 171 11.37 7.85 -29.44
C ASN A 171 11.85 6.41 -29.75
N LYS A 172 10.98 5.42 -29.70
CA LYS A 172 11.25 4.01 -30.01
C LYS A 172 11.20 3.69 -31.50
N LYS A 173 10.83 4.68 -32.34
CA LYS A 173 10.85 4.59 -33.81
C LYS A 173 12.19 5.03 -34.36
#